data_61f3d991fd6e0cc317ebb5f6e4bf046a
#
_entry.id   61f3d991fd6e0cc317ebb5f6e4bf046a
#
_cell.length_a   1.000
_cell.length_b   1.000
_cell.length_c   1.000
_cell.angle_alpha   90.00
_cell.angle_beta   90.00
_cell.angle_gamma   90.00
#
_symmetry.space_group_name_H-M   'P 1'
#
loop_
_entity.id
_entity.type
_entity.pdbx_description
1 polymer ?
#
loop_
_entity_poly.entity_id
_entity_poly.type
_entity_poly.pdbx_seq_one_letter_code
_entity_poly.pdbx_strand_id
1 'polypeptide(L)'
;TAQLARAQQAAVAEREQLTRLLGLSGADAAFVLPTRLPDLPPAPFAPAAAERTAMERRLDVQVAKLDAEGVAKSLGLTRATRFVNVLEVGYTNESETGDARKNGYEIELELPLFDWGEARIARAEIRYRQALARTSEVAVNAQSEVREAYAGYRTAYDIAKHYRDEIVPLRKRIAEENL
;
A
#
# COMPACT_ATOMS: atom_id res chain seq x y z
N THR A 1 3.86 -20.20 39.58
CA THR A 1 4.59 -19.03 40.07
C THR A 1 4.29 -17.83 39.17
N ALA A 2 4.59 -16.57 39.62
CA ALA A 2 4.25 -15.33 38.93
C ALA A 2 4.80 -15.25 37.50
N GLN A 3 5.96 -15.79 37.21
CA GLN A 3 6.53 -15.83 35.86
C GLN A 3 5.75 -16.69 34.89
N LEU A 4 5.26 -17.84 35.33
CA LEU A 4 4.42 -18.71 34.51
C LEU A 4 3.09 -18.03 34.16
N ALA A 5 2.45 -17.38 35.14
CA ALA A 5 1.21 -16.66 34.91
C ALA A 5 1.38 -15.50 33.91
N ARG A 6 2.49 -14.75 34.01
CA ARG A 6 2.82 -13.69 33.03
C ARG A 6 3.05 -14.24 31.63
N ALA A 7 3.77 -15.36 31.50
CA ALA A 7 4.00 -16.00 30.21
C ALA A 7 2.68 -16.52 29.57
N GLN A 8 1.78 -17.09 30.37
CA GLN A 8 0.47 -17.51 29.91
C GLN A 8 -0.38 -16.33 29.45
N GLN A 9 -0.39 -15.23 30.22
CA GLN A 9 -1.11 -14.01 29.82
C GLN A 9 -0.55 -13.41 28.52
N ALA A 10 0.78 -13.36 28.37
CA ALA A 10 1.40 -12.90 27.15
C ALA A 10 1.01 -13.76 25.94
N ALA A 11 1.02 -15.09 26.09
CA ALA A 11 0.62 -16.01 25.03
C ALA A 11 -0.84 -15.78 24.57
N VAL A 12 -1.75 -15.50 25.52
CA VAL A 12 -3.15 -15.18 25.20
C VAL A 12 -3.23 -13.83 24.46
N ALA A 13 -2.51 -12.80 24.93
CA ALA A 13 -2.52 -11.49 24.30
C ALA A 13 -2.00 -11.52 22.85
N GLU A 14 -0.89 -12.25 22.62
CA GLU A 14 -0.32 -12.43 21.28
C GLU A 14 -1.24 -13.22 20.35
N ARG A 15 -1.94 -14.23 20.88
CA ARG A 15 -2.95 -14.98 20.10
C ARG A 15 -4.10 -14.08 19.68
N GLU A 16 -4.61 -13.23 20.57
CA GLU A 16 -5.66 -12.25 20.26
C GLU A 16 -5.19 -11.19 19.26
N GLN A 17 -3.94 -10.76 19.35
CA GLN A 17 -3.36 -9.88 18.36
C GLN A 17 -3.30 -10.53 16.98
N LEU A 18 -2.88 -11.78 16.89
CA LEU A 18 -2.86 -12.55 15.66
C LEU A 18 -4.27 -12.71 15.08
N THR A 19 -5.27 -13.04 15.91
CA THR A 19 -6.68 -13.13 15.52
C THR A 19 -7.17 -11.83 14.87
N ARG A 20 -6.85 -10.69 15.46
CA ARG A 20 -7.20 -9.36 14.90
C ARG A 20 -6.49 -9.08 13.57
N LEU A 21 -5.20 -9.38 13.48
CA LEU A 21 -4.42 -9.15 12.25
C LEU A 21 -4.88 -10.01 11.08
N LEU A 22 -5.35 -11.23 11.36
CA LEU A 22 -5.90 -12.15 10.37
C LEU A 22 -7.38 -11.87 10.05
N GLY A 23 -8.03 -10.98 10.80
CA GLY A 23 -9.46 -10.68 10.64
C GLY A 23 -10.38 -11.86 10.98
N LEU A 24 -9.94 -12.78 11.85
CA LEU A 24 -10.69 -13.97 12.22
C LEU A 24 -11.76 -13.64 13.26
N SER A 25 -12.94 -14.27 13.16
CA SER A 25 -14.04 -14.11 14.11
C SER A 25 -14.86 -15.40 14.25
N GLY A 26 -15.58 -15.55 15.37
CA GLY A 26 -16.43 -16.70 15.60
C GLY A 26 -15.66 -18.02 15.61
N ALA A 27 -16.09 -19.00 14.83
CA ALA A 27 -15.49 -20.33 14.76
C ALA A 27 -14.05 -20.32 14.20
N ASP A 28 -13.74 -19.39 13.31
CA ASP A 28 -12.42 -19.28 12.67
C ASP A 28 -11.33 -18.77 13.63
N ALA A 29 -11.69 -18.19 14.77
CA ALA A 29 -10.75 -17.81 15.82
C ALA A 29 -10.10 -19.01 16.53
N ALA A 30 -10.65 -20.22 16.35
CA ALA A 30 -10.14 -21.48 16.90
C ALA A 30 -9.07 -22.12 16.00
N PHE A 31 -8.06 -21.35 15.56
CA PHE A 31 -6.96 -21.87 14.75
C PHE A 31 -5.89 -22.58 15.59
N VAL A 32 -5.20 -23.53 14.97
CA VAL A 32 -4.11 -24.29 15.60
C VAL A 32 -2.78 -23.72 15.15
N LEU A 33 -1.95 -23.33 16.12
CA LEU A 33 -0.58 -22.90 15.87
C LEU A 33 0.34 -24.13 15.78
N PRO A 34 1.41 -24.05 14.97
CA PRO A 34 2.42 -25.10 14.96
C PRO A 34 3.08 -25.21 16.33
N THR A 35 3.38 -26.43 16.75
CA THR A 35 3.99 -26.72 18.05
C THR A 35 5.44 -26.26 18.16
N ARG A 36 6.07 -25.94 17.02
CA ARG A 36 7.46 -25.55 16.91
C ARG A 36 7.59 -24.43 15.86
N LEU A 37 8.45 -23.45 16.13
CA LEU A 37 8.84 -22.47 15.13
C LEU A 37 9.59 -23.14 13.97
N PRO A 38 9.48 -22.63 12.75
CA PRO A 38 10.25 -23.11 11.61
C PRO A 38 11.76 -22.96 11.89
N ASP A 39 12.55 -23.84 11.28
CA ASP A 39 13.99 -23.76 11.40
C ASP A 39 14.52 -22.45 10.82
N LEU A 40 15.57 -21.92 11.45
CA LEU A 40 16.21 -20.70 10.99
C LEU A 40 16.78 -20.91 9.57
N PRO A 41 16.51 -20.02 8.62
CA PRO A 41 17.06 -20.11 7.27
C PRO A 41 18.60 -20.23 7.30
N PRO A 42 19.20 -20.97 6.38
CA PRO A 42 20.66 -21.18 6.34
C PRO A 42 21.43 -19.87 6.13
N ALA A 43 20.84 -18.91 5.46
CA ALA A 43 21.39 -17.58 5.26
C ALA A 43 20.29 -16.52 5.37
N PRO A 44 20.62 -15.31 5.84
CA PRO A 44 19.67 -14.22 5.86
C PRO A 44 19.34 -13.74 4.45
N PHE A 45 18.14 -13.17 4.29
CA PHE A 45 17.72 -12.57 3.04
C PHE A 45 18.64 -11.40 2.63
N ALA A 46 18.89 -11.23 1.33
CA ALA A 46 19.78 -10.16 0.86
C ALA A 46 19.09 -8.78 0.88
N PRO A 47 19.75 -7.71 1.38
CA PRO A 47 19.13 -6.39 1.50
C PRO A 47 18.68 -5.79 0.18
N ALA A 48 19.49 -5.90 -0.87
CA ALA A 48 19.15 -5.40 -2.20
C ALA A 48 17.92 -6.09 -2.81
N ALA A 49 17.69 -7.36 -2.49
CA ALA A 49 16.48 -8.06 -2.91
C ALA A 49 15.23 -7.58 -2.14
N ALA A 50 15.38 -7.23 -0.85
CA ALA A 50 14.29 -6.67 -0.06
C ALA A 50 13.84 -5.31 -0.59
N GLU A 51 14.78 -4.40 -0.86
CA GLU A 51 14.48 -3.08 -1.41
C GLU A 51 13.80 -3.16 -2.78
N ARG A 52 14.31 -4.00 -3.68
CA ARG A 52 13.71 -4.19 -5.01
C ARG A 52 12.29 -4.73 -4.90
N THR A 53 12.08 -5.78 -4.11
CA THR A 53 10.76 -6.38 -3.93
C THR A 53 9.77 -5.38 -3.35
N ALA A 54 10.21 -4.54 -2.43
CA ALA A 54 9.36 -3.50 -1.86
C ALA A 54 8.95 -2.47 -2.92
N MET A 55 9.88 -1.97 -3.72
CA MET A 55 9.59 -0.99 -4.79
C MET A 55 8.64 -1.54 -5.87
N GLU A 56 8.68 -2.87 -6.09
CA GLU A 56 7.84 -3.54 -7.08
C GLU A 56 6.46 -3.93 -6.52
N ARG A 57 6.38 -4.32 -5.23
CA ARG A 57 5.18 -4.96 -4.67
C ARG A 57 4.41 -4.14 -3.64
N ARG A 58 5.00 -3.10 -3.07
CA ARG A 58 4.28 -2.26 -2.10
C ARG A 58 3.14 -1.52 -2.78
N LEU A 59 1.95 -1.68 -2.20
CA LEU A 59 0.72 -1.10 -2.75
C LEU A 59 0.72 0.43 -2.70
N ASP A 60 1.28 1.04 -1.65
CA ASP A 60 1.40 2.50 -1.52
C ASP A 60 2.26 3.10 -2.63
N VAL A 61 3.38 2.46 -3.00
CA VAL A 61 4.24 2.86 -4.12
C VAL A 61 3.50 2.71 -5.46
N GLN A 62 2.76 1.61 -5.64
CA GLN A 62 1.98 1.39 -6.85
C GLN A 62 0.84 2.42 -6.99
N VAL A 63 0.12 2.70 -5.90
CA VAL A 63 -0.94 3.72 -5.88
C VAL A 63 -0.38 5.08 -6.22
N ALA A 64 0.75 5.50 -5.63
CA ALA A 64 1.38 6.78 -5.92
C ALA A 64 1.80 6.91 -7.40
N LYS A 65 2.31 5.84 -8.01
CA LYS A 65 2.65 5.79 -9.45
C LYS A 65 1.40 5.93 -10.32
N LEU A 66 0.35 5.17 -10.02
CA LEU A 66 -0.91 5.21 -10.79
C LEU A 66 -1.59 6.58 -10.67
N ASP A 67 -1.54 7.21 -9.48
CA ASP A 67 -2.06 8.57 -9.28
C ASP A 67 -1.31 9.59 -10.15
N ALA A 68 0.03 9.54 -10.14
CA ALA A 68 0.85 10.41 -10.99
C ALA A 68 0.58 10.20 -12.50
N GLU A 69 0.39 8.95 -12.93
CA GLU A 69 -0.01 8.63 -14.31
C GLU A 69 -1.40 9.17 -14.65
N GLY A 70 -2.36 9.04 -13.74
CA GLY A 70 -3.71 9.60 -13.89
C GLY A 70 -3.70 11.11 -14.05
N VAL A 71 -2.92 11.80 -13.20
CA VAL A 71 -2.74 13.26 -13.29
C VAL A 71 -2.02 13.66 -14.58
N ALA A 72 -1.02 12.89 -15.04
CA ALA A 72 -0.34 13.13 -16.32
C ALA A 72 -1.30 13.02 -17.52
N LYS A 73 -2.16 12.00 -17.53
CA LYS A 73 -3.22 11.83 -18.57
C LYS A 73 -4.20 12.99 -18.52
N SER A 74 -4.61 13.43 -17.34
CA SER A 74 -5.49 14.60 -17.17
C SER A 74 -4.86 15.89 -17.68
N LEU A 75 -3.56 16.11 -17.45
CA LEU A 75 -2.82 17.23 -18.01
C LEU A 75 -2.80 17.17 -19.54
N GLY A 76 -2.55 16.00 -20.14
CA GLY A 76 -2.58 15.78 -21.56
C GLY A 76 -3.94 16.15 -22.16
N LEU A 77 -5.02 15.71 -21.55
CA LEU A 77 -6.39 16.05 -21.95
C LEU A 77 -6.65 17.56 -21.83
N THR A 78 -6.27 18.18 -20.71
CA THR A 78 -6.41 19.63 -20.49
C THR A 78 -5.69 20.44 -21.56
N ARG A 79 -4.50 20.03 -21.96
CA ARG A 79 -3.75 20.68 -23.06
C ARG A 79 -4.44 20.49 -24.42
N ALA A 80 -4.96 19.31 -24.70
CA ALA A 80 -5.65 19.00 -25.96
C ALA A 80 -6.97 19.77 -26.08
N THR A 81 -7.69 19.94 -24.98
CA THR A 81 -9.02 20.58 -24.95
C THR A 81 -8.98 22.06 -24.53
N ARG A 82 -7.81 22.69 -24.56
CA ARG A 82 -7.65 24.08 -24.07
C ARG A 82 -8.58 25.10 -24.76
N PHE A 83 -8.94 24.84 -25.99
CA PHE A 83 -9.80 25.71 -26.82
C PHE A 83 -11.30 25.39 -26.68
N VAL A 84 -11.69 24.44 -25.86
CA VAL A 84 -13.08 24.04 -25.64
C VAL A 84 -13.37 24.20 -24.15
N ASN A 85 -14.30 25.12 -23.82
CA ASN A 85 -14.72 25.30 -22.43
C ASN A 85 -15.78 24.28 -22.03
N VAL A 86 -16.83 24.19 -22.84
CA VAL A 86 -17.93 23.26 -22.63
C VAL A 86 -18.24 22.62 -23.96
N LEU A 87 -18.41 21.30 -23.94
CA LEU A 87 -19.03 20.52 -25.01
C LEU A 87 -20.15 19.72 -24.37
N GLU A 88 -21.36 20.13 -24.59
CA GLU A 88 -22.55 19.43 -24.13
C GLU A 88 -23.25 18.75 -25.28
N VAL A 89 -23.61 17.49 -25.11
CA VAL A 89 -24.37 16.71 -26.09
C VAL A 89 -25.61 16.19 -25.38
N GLY A 90 -26.76 16.73 -25.77
CA GLY A 90 -28.06 16.38 -25.24
C GLY A 90 -28.89 15.61 -26.23
N TYR A 91 -29.77 14.75 -25.72
CA TYR A 91 -30.90 14.19 -26.48
C TYR A 91 -32.19 14.70 -25.85
N THR A 92 -32.98 15.43 -26.63
CA THR A 92 -34.26 15.97 -26.19
C THR A 92 -35.41 15.15 -26.77
N ASN A 93 -36.33 14.78 -25.90
CA ASN A 93 -37.58 14.11 -26.30
C ASN A 93 -38.75 14.89 -25.72
N GLU A 94 -39.40 15.68 -26.58
CA GLU A 94 -40.58 16.46 -26.19
C GLU A 94 -41.85 15.73 -26.66
N SER A 95 -42.78 15.55 -25.72
CA SER A 95 -44.10 14.99 -25.97
C SER A 95 -45.14 15.92 -25.35
N GLU A 96 -45.85 16.67 -26.20
CA GLU A 96 -46.94 17.54 -25.78
C GLU A 96 -48.29 16.92 -26.19
N THR A 97 -49.33 17.07 -25.33
CA THR A 97 -50.62 16.46 -25.56
C THR A 97 -51.29 17.11 -26.76
N GLY A 98 -51.41 16.40 -27.89
CA GLY A 98 -52.00 16.88 -29.12
C GLY A 98 -51.02 17.15 -30.28
N ASP A 99 -49.74 17.12 -30.01
CA ASP A 99 -48.69 17.30 -31.02
C ASP A 99 -47.88 16.00 -31.27
N ALA A 100 -47.27 15.92 -32.48
CA ALA A 100 -46.42 14.83 -32.85
C ALA A 100 -45.13 14.86 -31.98
N ARG A 101 -44.72 13.71 -31.49
CA ARG A 101 -43.52 13.53 -30.68
C ARG A 101 -42.28 14.07 -31.42
N LYS A 102 -41.59 15.02 -30.83
CA LYS A 102 -40.36 15.61 -31.36
C LYS A 102 -39.13 15.05 -30.64
N ASN A 103 -38.22 14.52 -31.44
CA ASN A 103 -36.93 14.06 -30.93
C ASN A 103 -35.83 14.95 -31.52
N GLY A 104 -34.91 15.40 -30.71
CA GLY A 104 -33.81 16.27 -31.12
C GLY A 104 -32.50 15.89 -30.49
N TYR A 105 -31.40 16.25 -31.12
CA TYR A 105 -30.07 16.25 -30.55
C TYR A 105 -29.63 17.70 -30.38
N GLU A 106 -29.11 18.02 -29.23
CA GLU A 106 -28.56 19.31 -28.91
C GLU A 106 -27.05 19.18 -28.73
N ILE A 107 -26.28 20.03 -29.41
CA ILE A 107 -24.83 20.10 -29.26
C ILE A 107 -24.50 21.55 -28.94
N GLU A 108 -24.03 21.78 -27.70
CA GLU A 108 -23.56 23.07 -27.25
C GLU A 108 -22.02 23.07 -27.20
N LEU A 109 -21.41 24.03 -27.87
CA LEU A 109 -19.96 24.20 -27.88
C LEU A 109 -19.63 25.63 -27.47
N GLU A 110 -19.07 25.80 -26.25
CA GLU A 110 -18.57 27.08 -25.78
C GLU A 110 -17.10 27.26 -26.16
N LEU A 111 -16.83 28.23 -27.04
CA LEU A 111 -15.47 28.61 -27.44
C LEU A 111 -14.99 29.80 -26.60
N PRO A 112 -13.83 29.73 -25.94
CA PRO A 112 -13.28 30.85 -25.19
C PRO A 112 -12.75 31.92 -26.15
N LEU A 113 -13.35 33.11 -26.14
CA LEU A 113 -12.90 34.23 -26.96
C LEU A 113 -11.75 35.00 -26.32
N PHE A 114 -11.62 34.96 -24.99
CA PHE A 114 -10.66 35.77 -24.20
C PHE A 114 -9.80 34.95 -23.26
N ASP A 115 -10.12 33.68 -22.99
CA ASP A 115 -9.35 32.77 -22.13
C ASP A 115 -8.86 31.57 -22.93
N TRP A 116 -7.60 31.57 -23.29
CA TRP A 116 -6.93 30.49 -24.03
C TRP A 116 -6.61 29.26 -23.16
N GLY A 117 -7.20 29.17 -21.96
CA GLY A 117 -7.02 28.04 -21.06
C GLY A 117 -5.65 27.97 -20.38
N GLU A 118 -4.84 29.02 -20.45
CA GLU A 118 -3.48 29.02 -19.88
C GLU A 118 -3.51 28.80 -18.35
N ALA A 119 -4.45 29.43 -17.65
CA ALA A 119 -4.60 29.26 -16.21
C ALA A 119 -5.00 27.80 -15.85
N ARG A 120 -5.81 27.13 -16.68
CA ARG A 120 -6.17 25.72 -16.49
C ARG A 120 -4.97 24.82 -16.71
N ILE A 121 -4.19 25.06 -17.75
CA ILE A 121 -2.97 24.31 -18.06
C ILE A 121 -1.95 24.51 -16.94
N ALA A 122 -1.68 25.73 -16.51
CA ALA A 122 -0.74 26.02 -15.43
C ALA A 122 -1.15 25.32 -14.11
N ARG A 123 -2.42 25.32 -13.77
CA ARG A 123 -2.96 24.60 -12.61
C ARG A 123 -2.79 23.09 -12.73
N ALA A 124 -3.05 22.52 -13.92
CA ALA A 124 -2.87 21.11 -14.19
C ALA A 124 -1.37 20.70 -14.13
N GLU A 125 -0.46 21.53 -14.60
CA GLU A 125 0.98 21.33 -14.48
C GLU A 125 1.46 21.35 -13.03
N ILE A 126 0.97 22.26 -12.21
CA ILE A 126 1.27 22.30 -10.77
C ILE A 126 0.80 21.03 -10.09
N ARG A 127 -0.43 20.57 -10.39
CA ARG A 127 -0.96 19.30 -9.86
C ARG A 127 -0.08 18.12 -10.26
N TYR A 128 0.37 18.07 -11.49
CA TYR A 128 1.28 17.01 -11.96
C TYR A 128 2.61 17.03 -11.21
N ARG A 129 3.23 18.20 -11.04
CA ARG A 129 4.46 18.35 -10.25
C ARG A 129 4.25 17.93 -8.79
N GLN A 130 3.11 18.27 -8.21
CA GLN A 130 2.74 17.82 -6.86
C GLN A 130 2.59 16.29 -6.76
N ALA A 131 1.96 15.65 -7.74
CA ALA A 131 1.83 14.20 -7.79
C ALA A 131 3.21 13.51 -7.90
N LEU A 132 4.11 14.04 -8.73
CA LEU A 132 5.49 13.54 -8.83
C LEU A 132 6.27 13.68 -7.51
N ALA A 133 6.17 14.83 -6.84
CA ALA A 133 6.82 15.06 -5.54
C ALA A 133 6.30 14.09 -4.49
N ARG A 134 4.98 13.86 -4.43
CA ARG A 134 4.36 12.87 -3.53
C ARG A 134 4.80 11.45 -3.84
N THR A 135 4.90 11.07 -5.12
CA THR A 135 5.42 9.75 -5.52
C THR A 135 6.87 9.56 -5.06
N SER A 136 7.70 10.60 -5.20
CA SER A 136 9.08 10.58 -4.71
C SER A 136 9.16 10.44 -3.19
N GLU A 137 8.32 11.15 -2.45
CA GLU A 137 8.22 11.05 -0.99
C GLU A 137 7.85 9.63 -0.56
N VAL A 138 6.80 9.05 -1.15
CA VAL A 138 6.38 7.66 -0.86
C VAL A 138 7.51 6.68 -1.15
N ALA A 139 8.23 6.84 -2.27
CA ALA A 139 9.34 5.97 -2.63
C ALA A 139 10.50 6.06 -1.62
N VAL A 140 10.88 7.27 -1.21
CA VAL A 140 11.95 7.49 -0.20
C VAL A 140 11.55 6.91 1.15
N ASN A 141 10.32 7.13 1.60
CA ASN A 141 9.82 6.57 2.85
C ASN A 141 9.79 5.05 2.80
N ALA A 142 9.29 4.47 1.71
CA ALA A 142 9.28 3.02 1.51
C ALA A 142 10.68 2.41 1.57
N GLN A 143 11.68 3.02 0.95
CA GLN A 143 13.07 2.56 1.04
C GLN A 143 13.63 2.66 2.46
N SER A 144 13.32 3.74 3.17
CA SER A 144 13.77 3.94 4.56
C SER A 144 13.19 2.88 5.49
N GLU A 145 11.87 2.66 5.40
CA GLU A 145 11.17 1.62 6.17
C GLU A 145 11.70 0.22 5.91
N VAL A 146 12.01 -0.10 4.65
CA VAL A 146 12.61 -1.40 4.30
C VAL A 146 13.99 -1.56 4.91
N ARG A 147 14.83 -0.52 4.88
CA ARG A 147 16.16 -0.59 5.52
C ARG A 147 16.06 -0.76 7.03
N GLU A 148 15.15 -0.05 7.68
CA GLU A 148 14.88 -0.18 9.10
C GLU A 148 14.40 -1.59 9.46
N ALA A 149 13.37 -2.08 8.76
CA ALA A 149 12.84 -3.43 8.95
C ALA A 149 13.90 -4.51 8.69
N TYR A 150 14.74 -4.31 7.66
CA TYR A 150 15.83 -5.22 7.37
C TYR A 150 16.90 -5.24 8.48
N ALA A 151 17.25 -4.08 9.06
CA ALA A 151 18.17 -4.02 10.18
C ALA A 151 17.61 -4.78 11.40
N GLY A 152 16.32 -4.62 11.70
CA GLY A 152 15.63 -5.39 12.74
C GLY A 152 15.63 -6.90 12.46
N TYR A 153 15.28 -7.30 11.24
CA TYR A 153 15.34 -8.69 10.80
C TYR A 153 16.75 -9.29 10.95
N ARG A 154 17.77 -8.54 10.51
CA ARG A 154 19.16 -9.00 10.59
C ARG A 154 19.60 -9.23 12.04
N THR A 155 19.28 -8.29 12.92
CA THR A 155 19.57 -8.41 14.35
C THR A 155 18.86 -9.63 14.96
N ALA A 156 17.56 -9.81 14.65
CA ALA A 156 16.80 -10.95 15.14
C ALA A 156 17.36 -12.29 14.63
N TYR A 157 17.79 -12.33 13.35
CA TYR A 157 18.43 -13.50 12.77
C TYR A 157 19.73 -13.86 13.51
N ASP A 158 20.61 -12.89 13.74
CA ASP A 158 21.90 -13.11 14.39
C ASP A 158 21.71 -13.55 15.87
N ILE A 159 20.73 -12.98 16.57
CA ILE A 159 20.35 -13.41 17.93
C ILE A 159 19.83 -14.85 17.90
N ALA A 160 18.89 -15.19 17.01
CA ALA A 160 18.35 -16.54 16.92
C ALA A 160 19.42 -17.58 16.58
N LYS A 161 20.35 -17.22 15.69
CA LYS A 161 21.50 -18.04 15.36
C LYS A 161 22.41 -18.28 16.57
N HIS A 162 22.76 -17.25 17.31
CA HIS A 162 23.56 -17.35 18.51
C HIS A 162 22.90 -18.26 19.57
N TYR A 163 21.60 -18.07 19.80
CA TYR A 163 20.86 -18.97 20.71
C TYR A 163 20.88 -20.42 20.24
N ARG A 164 20.65 -20.69 18.98
CA ARG A 164 20.62 -22.04 18.41
C ARG A 164 22.01 -22.72 18.51
N ASP A 165 23.05 -21.98 18.12
CA ASP A 165 24.38 -22.59 17.90
C ASP A 165 25.23 -22.63 19.20
N GLU A 166 24.98 -21.72 20.14
CA GLU A 166 25.79 -21.57 21.34
C GLU A 166 25.03 -21.75 22.66
N ILE A 167 23.94 -20.97 22.87
CA ILE A 167 23.28 -20.93 24.17
C ILE A 167 22.53 -22.22 24.47
N VAL A 168 21.76 -22.73 23.54
CA VAL A 168 20.97 -23.96 23.75
C VAL A 168 21.88 -25.19 23.98
N PRO A 169 22.93 -25.44 23.18
CA PRO A 169 23.87 -26.54 23.45
C PRO A 169 24.60 -26.38 24.81
N LEU A 170 24.99 -25.17 25.15
CA LEU A 170 25.63 -24.91 26.44
C LEU A 170 24.70 -25.22 27.62
N ARG A 171 23.45 -24.74 27.55
CA ARG A 171 22.42 -25.00 28.56
C ARG A 171 22.11 -26.50 28.72
N LYS A 172 22.08 -27.25 27.62
CA LYS A 172 21.90 -28.70 27.65
C LYS A 172 23.04 -29.39 28.37
N ARG A 173 24.30 -29.07 28.06
CA ARG A 173 25.47 -29.62 28.76
C ARG A 173 25.44 -29.32 30.25
N ILE A 174 25.18 -28.08 30.64
CA ILE A 174 25.05 -27.71 32.07
C ILE A 174 23.96 -28.52 32.77
N ALA A 175 22.82 -28.75 32.10
CA ALA A 175 21.75 -29.58 32.69
C ALA A 175 22.17 -31.04 32.82
N GLU A 176 22.89 -31.59 31.86
CA GLU A 176 23.42 -32.99 31.90
C GLU A 176 24.52 -33.19 32.95
N GLU A 177 25.35 -32.18 33.18
CA GLU A 177 26.43 -32.25 34.19
C GLU A 177 25.94 -32.05 35.64
N ASN A 178 24.73 -31.49 35.82
CA ASN A 178 24.14 -31.27 37.16
C ASN A 178 23.06 -32.31 37.54
N LEU A 179 22.85 -33.34 36.74
CA LEU A 179 22.01 -34.52 37.04
C LEU A 179 22.87 -35.69 37.52
#